data_7e79c7b773c26d04d07a27448f1b8193
#
_entry.id   7e79c7b773c26d04d07a27448f1b8193
#
_cell.length_a   1.000
_cell.length_b   1.000
_cell.length_c   1.000
_cell.angle_alpha   90.00
_cell.angle_beta   90.00
_cell.angle_gamma   90.00
#
_symmetry.space_group_name_H-M   'P 1'
#
loop_
_entity.id
_entity.type
_entity.pdbx_description
1 polymer ?
#
loop_
_entity_poly.entity_id
_entity_poly.type
_entity_poly.pdbx_seq_one_letter_code
_entity_poly.pdbx_strand_id
1 'polypeptide(L)'
;MLFIGLKKRVKIGKFPIEIEQEQAISPAYSQGIEQLIKRDLHPQAWKEKPFNPIQDFLGQSLPVKTQFYAKIGWTFNNRNDAAIIVSPDNKAHYILVVFGDEKKFYQDKEFFPILSRQVYNQMLKK
;
A
#
# COMPACT_ATOMS: atom_id res chain seq x y z
N MET A 1 -6.94 12.11 1.69
CA MET A 1 -8.20 11.83 2.38
C MET A 1 -8.52 10.35 2.26
N LEU A 2 -8.54 9.66 3.36
CA LEU A 2 -8.95 8.26 3.41
C LEU A 2 -10.48 8.21 3.45
N PHE A 3 -11.11 7.75 2.36
CA PHE A 3 -12.53 7.46 2.36
C PHE A 3 -12.76 6.02 2.82
N ILE A 4 -13.33 5.84 4.00
CA ILE A 4 -13.94 4.59 4.40
C ILE A 4 -15.46 4.78 4.29
N GLY A 5 -15.96 4.65 3.08
CA GLY A 5 -17.38 4.65 2.80
C GLY A 5 -17.57 4.14 1.38
N LEU A 6 -18.14 2.96 1.24
CA LEU A 6 -18.41 2.35 -0.06
C LEU A 6 -19.87 1.93 -0.12
N LYS A 7 -20.64 2.61 -0.98
CA LYS A 7 -21.80 1.96 -1.59
C LYS A 7 -21.28 1.16 -2.78
N LYS A 8 -21.19 -0.14 -2.64
CA LYS A 8 -20.84 -1.00 -3.76
C LYS A 8 -21.64 -2.29 -3.71
N ARG A 9 -22.35 -2.57 -4.80
CA ARG A 9 -22.88 -3.92 -5.04
C ARG A 9 -21.73 -4.79 -5.52
N VAL A 10 -21.38 -5.80 -4.76
CA VAL A 10 -20.39 -6.79 -5.13
C VAL A 10 -21.10 -8.12 -5.31
N LYS A 11 -20.88 -8.78 -6.45
CA LYS A 11 -21.29 -10.17 -6.63
C LYS A 11 -20.13 -11.06 -6.21
N ILE A 12 -20.35 -11.88 -5.21
CA ILE A 12 -19.44 -12.99 -4.87
C ILE A 12 -20.11 -14.27 -5.31
N GLY A 13 -19.67 -14.83 -6.45
CA GLY A 13 -20.30 -16.00 -7.05
C GLY A 13 -21.77 -15.75 -7.42
N LYS A 14 -22.68 -16.60 -6.93
CA LYS A 14 -24.13 -16.48 -7.18
C LYS A 14 -24.87 -15.52 -6.24
N PHE A 15 -24.18 -14.98 -5.25
CA PHE A 15 -24.82 -14.17 -4.21
C PHE A 15 -24.58 -12.68 -4.44
N PRO A 16 -25.64 -11.86 -4.64
CA PRO A 16 -25.51 -10.42 -4.58
C PRO A 16 -25.30 -10.01 -3.13
N ILE A 17 -24.16 -9.45 -2.82
CA ILE A 17 -23.91 -8.82 -1.52
C ILE A 17 -23.99 -7.31 -1.73
N GLU A 18 -24.95 -6.68 -1.09
CA GLU A 18 -25.02 -5.24 -1.00
C GLU A 18 -24.28 -4.81 0.27
N ILE A 19 -23.13 -4.18 0.09
CA ILE A 19 -22.41 -3.57 1.21
C ILE A 19 -22.75 -2.09 1.18
N GLU A 20 -23.61 -1.67 2.10
CA GLU A 20 -23.85 -0.29 2.39
C GLU A 20 -23.05 0.09 3.63
N GLN A 21 -21.99 0.87 3.44
CA GLN A 21 -21.19 1.35 4.56
C GLN A 21 -21.25 2.87 4.59
N GLU A 22 -21.89 3.41 5.60
CA GLU A 22 -21.75 4.81 5.96
C GLU A 22 -20.31 5.08 6.45
N GLN A 23 -19.94 6.33 6.51
CA GLN A 23 -18.63 6.73 7.00
C GLN A 23 -18.40 6.17 8.43
N ALA A 24 -17.52 5.16 8.54
CA ALA A 24 -17.29 4.43 9.78
C ALA A 24 -16.52 5.25 10.82
N ILE A 25 -15.75 6.24 10.37
CA ILE A 25 -14.92 7.09 11.23
C ILE A 25 -14.98 8.55 10.77
N SER A 26 -14.77 9.48 11.70
CA SER A 26 -14.77 10.91 11.38
C SER A 26 -13.58 11.29 10.48
N PRO A 27 -13.67 12.39 9.71
CA PRO A 27 -12.55 12.91 8.91
C PRO A 27 -11.28 13.17 9.75
N ALA A 28 -11.43 13.64 10.99
CA ALA A 28 -10.29 13.88 11.88
C ALA A 28 -9.54 12.58 12.24
N TYR A 29 -10.26 11.49 12.53
CA TYR A 29 -9.65 10.19 12.78
C TYR A 29 -9.04 9.59 11.51
N SER A 30 -9.67 9.77 10.34
CA SER A 30 -9.11 9.34 9.06
C SER A 30 -7.78 10.02 8.77
N GLN A 31 -7.68 11.33 8.99
CA GLN A 31 -6.43 12.09 8.85
C GLN A 31 -5.36 11.60 9.85
N GLY A 32 -5.76 11.29 11.08
CA GLY A 32 -4.86 10.73 12.09
C GLY A 32 -4.28 9.39 11.67
N ILE A 33 -5.10 8.48 11.12
CA ILE A 33 -4.65 7.18 10.59
C ILE A 33 -3.71 7.40 9.40
N GLU A 34 -4.04 8.29 8.48
CA GLU A 34 -3.20 8.64 7.33
C GLU A 34 -1.80 9.08 7.76
N GLN A 35 -1.69 9.94 8.76
CA GLN A 35 -0.39 10.37 9.31
C GLN A 35 0.40 9.22 9.94
N LEU A 36 -0.25 8.29 10.60
CA LEU A 36 0.40 7.13 11.21
C LEU A 36 1.00 6.16 10.19
N ILE A 37 0.39 6.02 9.02
CA ILE A 37 0.85 5.11 7.97
C ILE A 37 1.67 5.79 6.87
N LYS A 38 1.81 7.12 6.92
CA LYS A 38 2.67 7.86 5.99
C LYS A 38 4.13 7.45 6.16
N ARG A 39 4.81 7.22 5.03
CA ARG A 39 6.22 6.82 5.00
C ARG A 39 7.04 7.78 4.15
N ASP A 40 8.19 8.17 4.65
CA ASP A 40 9.19 8.92 3.90
C ASP A 40 10.07 7.95 3.13
N LEU A 41 10.11 8.09 1.81
CA LEU A 41 10.88 7.22 0.92
C LEU A 41 12.34 7.65 0.74
N HIS A 42 12.76 8.77 1.31
CA HIS A 42 14.17 9.16 1.27
C HIS A 42 15.03 8.15 2.04
N PRO A 43 16.13 7.66 1.46
CA PRO A 43 16.96 6.61 2.09
C PRO A 43 17.41 6.92 3.50
N GLN A 44 17.72 8.18 3.80
CA GLN A 44 18.14 8.62 5.14
C GLN A 44 17.03 8.43 6.19
N ALA A 45 15.78 8.37 5.77
CA ALA A 45 14.64 8.20 6.68
C ALA A 45 14.46 6.75 7.15
N TRP A 46 14.99 5.76 6.43
CA TRP A 46 14.69 4.36 6.71
C TRP A 46 15.87 3.38 6.71
N LYS A 47 16.98 3.63 5.99
CA LYS A 47 18.03 2.61 5.77
C LYS A 47 18.64 2.03 7.03
N GLU A 48 18.78 2.80 8.10
CA GLU A 48 19.44 2.38 9.34
C GLU A 48 18.47 2.12 10.50
N LYS A 49 17.17 2.05 10.20
CA LYS A 49 16.18 1.80 11.25
C LYS A 49 16.00 0.32 11.51
N PRO A 50 15.95 -0.11 12.79
CA PRO A 50 15.79 -1.53 13.14
C PRO A 50 14.45 -2.11 12.68
N PHE A 51 13.40 -1.31 12.66
CA PHE A 51 12.12 -1.66 12.06
C PHE A 51 11.91 -0.81 10.82
N ASN A 52 12.18 -1.41 9.66
CA ASN A 52 12.20 -0.71 8.39
C ASN A 52 10.98 -1.13 7.54
N PRO A 53 9.95 -0.26 7.43
CA PRO A 53 8.75 -0.57 6.66
C PRO A 53 8.92 -0.35 5.15
N ILE A 54 10.09 0.04 4.69
CA ILE A 54 10.38 0.38 3.29
C ILE A 54 11.29 -0.66 2.65
N GLN A 55 12.37 -1.05 3.33
CA GLN A 55 13.32 -2.01 2.81
C GLN A 55 12.66 -3.37 2.58
N ASP A 56 12.87 -3.94 1.40
CA ASP A 56 12.30 -5.21 0.96
C ASP A 56 10.76 -5.22 0.81
N PHE A 57 10.12 -4.02 0.87
CA PHE A 57 8.69 -3.81 0.70
C PHE A 57 8.37 -2.90 -0.51
N LEU A 58 7.09 -2.57 -0.68
CA LEU A 58 6.60 -1.85 -1.88
C LEU A 58 7.21 -0.46 -2.06
N GLY A 59 7.62 0.21 -0.99
CA GLY A 59 8.15 1.57 -1.03
C GLY A 59 9.59 1.69 -1.55
N GLN A 60 10.39 0.63 -1.43
CA GLN A 60 11.84 0.71 -1.64
C GLN A 60 12.25 1.20 -3.03
N SER A 61 11.53 0.81 -4.06
CA SER A 61 11.89 1.11 -5.46
C SER A 61 11.16 2.30 -6.06
N LEU A 62 10.27 2.92 -5.30
CA LEU A 62 9.49 4.06 -5.77
C LEU A 62 10.32 5.36 -5.74
N PRO A 63 10.00 6.36 -6.60
CA PRO A 63 10.64 7.66 -6.53
C PRO A 63 10.45 8.31 -5.16
N VAL A 64 11.49 8.93 -4.62
CA VAL A 64 11.51 9.49 -3.25
C VAL A 64 10.44 10.56 -2.98
N LYS A 65 9.99 11.26 -4.01
CA LYS A 65 8.91 12.28 -3.91
C LYS A 65 7.50 11.68 -4.02
N THR A 66 7.35 10.37 -4.18
CA THR A 66 6.06 9.70 -4.19
C THR A 66 5.42 9.81 -2.80
N GLN A 67 4.16 10.19 -2.75
CA GLN A 67 3.39 10.10 -1.51
C GLN A 67 3.07 8.62 -1.28
N PHE A 68 3.49 8.11 -0.14
CA PHE A 68 3.42 6.69 0.17
C PHE A 68 2.88 6.47 1.58
N TYR A 69 1.76 5.79 1.67
CA TYR A 69 1.08 5.44 2.91
C TYR A 69 0.95 3.93 2.96
N ALA A 70 1.57 3.28 3.93
CA ALA A 70 1.64 1.83 3.92
C ALA A 70 1.57 1.21 5.30
N LYS A 71 1.00 0.00 5.33
CA LYS A 71 1.03 -0.90 6.49
C LYS A 71 1.55 -2.25 6.06
N ILE A 72 2.70 -2.60 6.59
CA ILE A 72 3.32 -3.91 6.39
C ILE A 72 2.82 -4.93 7.42
N GLY A 73 2.85 -6.20 7.03
CA GLY A 73 2.74 -7.35 7.91
C GLY A 73 3.80 -8.37 7.54
N TRP A 74 4.53 -8.85 8.53
CA TRP A 74 5.63 -9.76 8.30
C TRP A 74 5.71 -10.81 9.41
N THR A 75 5.84 -12.05 9.00
CA THR A 75 6.10 -13.20 9.88
C THR A 75 7.18 -14.09 9.25
N PHE A 76 7.46 -15.22 9.91
CA PHE A 76 8.40 -16.21 9.36
C PHE A 76 7.94 -16.82 8.02
N ASN A 77 6.64 -16.85 7.77
CA ASN A 77 6.02 -17.55 6.64
C ASN A 77 5.31 -16.64 5.65
N ASN A 78 5.27 -15.35 5.89
CA ASN A 78 4.63 -14.42 4.98
C ASN A 78 5.24 -13.03 5.03
N ARG A 79 5.01 -12.29 3.95
CA ARG A 79 5.33 -10.88 3.82
C ARG A 79 4.16 -10.21 3.11
N ASN A 80 3.59 -9.22 3.75
CA ASN A 80 2.40 -8.52 3.24
C ASN A 80 2.64 -7.02 3.27
N ASP A 81 2.08 -6.33 2.30
CA ASP A 81 2.09 -4.87 2.30
C ASP A 81 0.82 -4.35 1.65
N ALA A 82 0.27 -3.28 2.20
CA ALA A 82 -0.87 -2.56 1.67
C ALA A 82 -0.52 -1.08 1.62
N ALA A 83 -0.51 -0.50 0.44
CA ALA A 83 -0.05 0.86 0.23
C ALA A 83 -1.03 1.69 -0.61
N ILE A 84 -1.19 2.95 -0.22
CA ILE A 84 -1.74 4.01 -1.05
C ILE A 84 -0.56 4.76 -1.67
N ILE A 85 -0.54 4.88 -2.97
CA ILE A 85 0.57 5.41 -3.74
C ILE A 85 0.07 6.53 -4.65
N VAL A 86 0.66 7.73 -4.50
CA VAL A 86 0.34 8.89 -5.32
C VAL A 86 1.63 9.43 -5.94
N SER A 87 1.69 9.48 -7.27
CA SER A 87 2.84 10.05 -7.97
C SER A 87 2.99 11.55 -7.70
N PRO A 88 4.21 12.12 -7.79
CA PRO A 88 4.43 13.54 -7.50
C PRO A 88 3.61 14.49 -8.37
N ASP A 89 3.26 14.07 -9.58
CA ASP A 89 2.45 14.83 -10.55
C ASP A 89 0.95 14.53 -10.47
N ASN A 90 0.51 13.70 -9.49
CA ASN A 90 -0.86 13.21 -9.31
C ASN A 90 -1.45 12.43 -10.50
N LYS A 91 -0.64 12.01 -11.47
CA LYS A 91 -1.12 11.22 -12.61
C LYS A 91 -1.47 9.78 -12.22
N ALA A 92 -0.77 9.23 -11.26
CA ALA A 92 -1.06 7.92 -10.71
C ALA A 92 -1.51 8.05 -9.26
N HIS A 93 -2.68 7.52 -8.95
CA HIS A 93 -3.23 7.43 -7.59
C HIS A 93 -3.95 6.09 -7.46
N TYR A 94 -3.38 5.19 -6.70
CA TYR A 94 -3.89 3.82 -6.60
C TYR A 94 -3.56 3.17 -5.26
N ILE A 95 -4.25 2.07 -4.99
CA ILE A 95 -3.97 1.19 -3.86
C ILE A 95 -3.37 -0.10 -4.41
N LEU A 96 -2.25 -0.53 -3.82
CA LEU A 96 -1.60 -1.80 -4.11
C LEU A 96 -1.55 -2.63 -2.82
N VAL A 97 -2.11 -3.83 -2.89
CA VAL A 97 -2.09 -4.79 -1.79
C VAL A 97 -1.45 -6.07 -2.28
N VAL A 98 -0.46 -6.55 -1.57
CA VAL A 98 0.27 -7.77 -1.90
C VAL A 98 0.39 -8.67 -0.69
N PHE A 99 -0.01 -9.93 -0.85
CA PHE A 99 0.16 -10.99 0.13
C PHE A 99 1.12 -12.04 -0.43
N GLY A 100 2.28 -12.20 0.22
CA GLY A 100 3.28 -13.19 -0.15
C GLY A 100 3.39 -14.28 0.92
N ASP A 101 2.69 -15.39 0.74
CA ASP A 101 2.63 -16.51 1.67
C ASP A 101 3.44 -17.75 1.21
N GLU A 102 3.87 -17.77 -0.04
CA GLU A 102 4.79 -18.80 -0.53
C GLU A 102 6.25 -18.38 -0.33
N LYS A 103 7.11 -19.35 -0.02
CA LYS A 103 8.53 -19.16 0.25
C LYS A 103 9.25 -18.32 -0.80
N LYS A 104 8.98 -18.57 -2.09
CA LYS A 104 9.54 -17.80 -3.20
C LYS A 104 9.20 -16.32 -3.18
N PHE A 105 8.12 -15.91 -2.50
CA PHE A 105 7.70 -14.51 -2.39
C PHE A 105 8.16 -13.85 -1.09
N TYR A 106 8.05 -14.52 0.05
CA TYR A 106 8.42 -13.88 1.32
C TYR A 106 9.91 -13.91 1.62
N GLN A 107 10.67 -14.80 0.98
CA GLN A 107 12.14 -14.85 1.14
C GLN A 107 12.88 -14.02 0.08
N ASP A 108 12.25 -13.74 -1.06
CA ASP A 108 12.84 -12.89 -2.09
C ASP A 108 12.69 -11.41 -1.68
N LYS A 109 13.82 -10.80 -1.35
CA LYS A 109 13.87 -9.39 -0.93
C LYS A 109 13.63 -8.41 -2.07
N GLU A 110 13.75 -8.86 -3.31
CA GLU A 110 13.58 -8.01 -4.50
C GLU A 110 12.16 -8.08 -5.06
N PHE A 111 11.38 -9.11 -4.71
CA PHE A 111 10.08 -9.34 -5.31
C PHE A 111 9.11 -8.16 -5.14
N PHE A 112 8.91 -7.68 -3.90
CA PHE A 112 8.01 -6.53 -3.65
C PHE A 112 8.51 -5.23 -4.27
N PRO A 113 9.79 -4.85 -4.17
CA PRO A 113 10.32 -3.69 -4.85
C PRO A 113 10.14 -3.72 -6.37
N ILE A 114 10.45 -4.83 -7.02
CA ILE A 114 10.30 -4.98 -8.48
C ILE A 114 8.84 -4.90 -8.90
N LEU A 115 7.96 -5.65 -8.23
CA LEU A 115 6.52 -5.62 -8.50
C LEU A 115 5.95 -4.20 -8.37
N SER A 116 6.27 -3.53 -7.27
CA SER A 116 5.81 -2.17 -7.03
C SER A 116 6.26 -1.20 -8.12
N ARG A 117 7.51 -1.30 -8.54
CA ARG A 117 8.05 -0.46 -9.62
C ARG A 117 7.37 -0.71 -10.95
N GLN A 118 7.10 -1.96 -11.28
CA GLN A 118 6.40 -2.31 -12.51
C GLN A 118 4.97 -1.78 -12.52
N VAL A 119 4.23 -1.97 -11.42
CA VAL A 119 2.86 -1.43 -11.28
C VAL A 119 2.87 0.09 -11.38
N TYR A 120 3.78 0.76 -10.67
CA TYR A 120 3.92 2.22 -10.72
C TYR A 120 4.11 2.73 -12.15
N ASN A 121 5.03 2.12 -12.90
CA ASN A 121 5.29 2.50 -14.28
C ASN A 121 4.06 2.27 -15.20
N GLN A 122 3.28 1.21 -14.95
CA GLN A 122 2.04 0.96 -15.71
C GLN A 122 0.96 1.99 -15.36
N MET A 123 0.82 2.35 -14.10
CA MET A 123 -0.16 3.33 -13.67
C MET A 123 0.12 4.74 -14.21
N LEU A 124 1.39 5.09 -14.43
CA LEU A 124 1.77 6.36 -15.06
C LEU A 124 1.44 6.44 -16.56
N LYS A 125 1.31 5.30 -17.24
CA LYS A 125 0.98 5.26 -18.68
C LYS A 125 -0.50 5.47 -18.98
N LYS A 126 -1.35 5.36 -17.97
CA LYS A 126 -2.78 5.63 -18.10
C LYS A 126 -3.06 7.12 -17.92
#